data_e50c8cc5c5e85952ea96d4e3d4d2a9ac
#
_entry.id   e50c8cc5c5e85952ea96d4e3d4d2a9ac
#
_cell.length_a   1.000
_cell.length_b   1.000
_cell.length_c   1.000
_cell.angle_alpha   90.00
_cell.angle_beta   90.00
_cell.angle_gamma   90.00
#
_symmetry.space_group_name_H-M   'P 1'
#
loop_
_entity.id
_entity.type
_entity.pdbx_description
1 polymer ?
#
loop_
_entity_poly.entity_id
_entity_poly.type
_entity_poly.pdbx_seq_one_letter_code
_entity_poly.pdbx_strand_id
1 'polypeptide(L)'
;MKEYARSFYLSPAWRNCRDAYAKRVGGLCERCLAKGLYTPGEIVHHKVHITPENITDEHITLSFDNLELLCRDCHADEHAKIGKRYRVDEFGKVSAK
;
A
#
# COMPACT_ATOMS: atom_id res chain seq x y z
N MET A 1 11.69 -3.36 -0.22
CA MET A 1 11.56 -1.89 -0.18
C MET A 1 12.62 -1.25 -1.05
N LYS A 2 12.21 -0.36 -1.92
CA LYS A 2 13.14 0.32 -2.80
C LYS A 2 14.00 1.33 -2.03
N GLU A 3 15.22 1.54 -2.50
CA GLU A 3 16.15 2.43 -1.81
C GLU A 3 15.59 3.84 -1.65
N TYR A 4 14.99 4.39 -2.71
CA TYR A 4 14.47 5.75 -2.63
C TYR A 4 13.31 5.90 -1.67
N ALA A 5 12.59 4.83 -1.39
CA ALA A 5 11.42 4.86 -0.53
C ALA A 5 11.76 4.56 0.93
N ARG A 6 12.94 4.06 1.21
CA ARG A 6 13.29 3.63 2.55
C ARG A 6 13.21 4.76 3.57
N SER A 7 13.80 5.92 3.26
CA SER A 7 13.75 7.05 4.18
C SER A 7 12.32 7.48 4.44
N PHE A 8 11.49 7.47 3.40
CA PHE A 8 10.09 7.86 3.57
C PHE A 8 9.37 6.93 4.55
N TYR A 9 9.51 5.62 4.35
CA TYR A 9 8.78 4.66 5.20
C TYR A 9 9.27 4.66 6.63
N LEU A 10 10.49 5.12 6.88
CA LEU A 10 11.03 5.22 8.23
C LEU A 10 10.78 6.59 8.86
N SER A 11 10.19 7.53 8.12
CA SER A 11 10.00 8.88 8.61
C SER A 11 8.86 8.97 9.63
N PRO A 12 8.98 9.91 10.59
CA PRO A 12 7.86 10.14 11.52
C PRO A 12 6.60 10.59 10.81
N ALA A 13 6.73 11.36 9.73
CA ALA A 13 5.57 11.83 8.96
C ALA A 13 4.75 10.65 8.45
N TRP A 14 5.40 9.66 7.88
CA TRP A 14 4.68 8.48 7.39
C TRP A 14 4.08 7.69 8.53
N ARG A 15 4.84 7.46 9.59
CA ARG A 15 4.33 6.67 10.71
C ARG A 15 3.11 7.32 11.35
N ASN A 16 3.14 8.64 11.53
CA ASN A 16 2.01 9.35 12.10
C ASN A 16 0.80 9.29 11.17
N CYS A 17 1.03 9.47 9.88
CA CYS A 17 -0.05 9.42 8.89
C CYS A 17 -0.67 8.02 8.84
N ARG A 18 0.16 6.99 8.81
CA ARG A 18 -0.29 5.61 8.77
C ARG A 18 -1.13 5.27 9.99
N ASP A 19 -0.65 5.64 11.18
CA ASP A 19 -1.34 5.32 12.40
C ASP A 19 -2.67 6.08 12.50
N ALA A 20 -2.68 7.33 12.07
CA ALA A 20 -3.90 8.13 12.08
C ALA A 20 -4.92 7.54 11.11
N TYR A 21 -4.47 7.10 9.94
CA TYR A 21 -5.37 6.49 8.97
C TYR A 21 -5.98 5.21 9.49
N ALA A 22 -5.16 4.35 10.09
CA ALA A 22 -5.64 3.08 10.63
C ALA A 22 -6.72 3.31 11.67
N LYS A 23 -6.53 4.31 12.53
CA LYS A 23 -7.55 4.65 13.52
C LYS A 23 -8.82 5.16 12.88
N ARG A 24 -8.67 5.96 11.83
CA ARG A 24 -9.82 6.56 11.16
C ARG A 24 -10.73 5.49 10.56
N VAL A 25 -10.17 4.42 10.03
CA VAL A 25 -10.97 3.35 9.42
C VAL A 25 -11.28 2.22 10.39
N GLY A 26 -11.02 2.41 11.68
CA GLY A 26 -11.41 1.44 12.71
C GLY A 26 -10.52 0.23 12.84
N GLY A 27 -9.35 0.24 12.23
CA GLY A 27 -8.38 -0.85 12.39
C GLY A 27 -8.70 -2.13 11.65
N LEU A 28 -9.72 -2.13 10.80
CA LEU A 28 -10.13 -3.33 10.07
C LEU A 28 -9.72 -3.25 8.60
N CYS A 29 -9.44 -4.41 8.02
CA CYS A 29 -9.14 -4.50 6.60
C CYS A 29 -10.34 -3.97 5.80
N GLU A 30 -10.11 -2.95 4.99
CA GLU A 30 -11.21 -2.32 4.27
C GLU A 30 -11.84 -3.23 3.24
N ARG A 31 -11.04 -4.09 2.59
CA ARG A 31 -11.60 -5.01 1.58
C ARG A 31 -12.38 -6.14 2.22
N CYS A 32 -11.91 -6.65 3.35
CA CYS A 32 -12.66 -7.68 4.08
C CYS A 32 -13.96 -7.10 4.60
N LEU A 33 -13.92 -5.88 5.11
CA LEU A 33 -15.12 -5.24 5.65
C LEU A 33 -16.17 -5.05 4.56
N ALA A 34 -15.74 -4.73 3.34
CA ALA A 34 -16.66 -4.60 2.22
C ALA A 34 -17.37 -5.93 1.91
N LYS A 35 -16.78 -7.05 2.29
CA LYS A 35 -17.39 -8.38 2.13
C LYS A 35 -18.15 -8.83 3.36
N GLY A 36 -18.26 -7.98 4.38
CA GLY A 36 -18.93 -8.34 5.62
C GLY A 36 -18.06 -9.08 6.61
N LEU A 37 -16.75 -9.06 6.42
CA LEU A 37 -15.81 -9.74 7.31
C LEU A 37 -15.07 -8.73 8.17
N TYR A 38 -14.90 -9.06 9.45
CA TYR A 38 -14.24 -8.17 10.41
C TYR A 38 -12.81 -8.65 10.65
N THR A 39 -11.96 -8.51 9.65
CA THR A 39 -10.57 -8.94 9.72
C THR A 39 -9.70 -7.76 10.11
N PRO A 40 -8.84 -7.89 11.12
CA PRO A 40 -7.94 -6.79 11.49
C PRO A 40 -7.03 -6.43 10.33
N GLY A 41 -6.86 -5.12 10.12
CA GLY A 41 -5.94 -4.64 9.10
C GLY A 41 -4.53 -4.62 9.67
N GLU A 42 -3.54 -4.92 8.84
CA GLU A 42 -2.15 -4.96 9.28
C GLU A 42 -1.26 -4.03 8.49
N ILE A 43 -1.64 -3.67 7.27
CA ILE A 43 -0.79 -2.94 6.36
C ILE A 43 -1.56 -1.78 5.76
N VAL A 44 -1.01 -0.57 5.87
CA VAL A 44 -1.54 0.59 5.17
C VAL A 44 -0.72 0.75 3.90
N HIS A 45 -1.37 0.64 2.74
CA HIS A 45 -0.64 0.75 1.49
C HIS A 45 -1.18 1.90 0.66
N HIS A 46 -0.39 2.33 -0.33
CA HIS A 46 -0.76 3.41 -1.23
C HIS A 46 -1.45 2.83 -2.45
N LYS A 47 -2.63 3.35 -2.77
CA LYS A 47 -3.35 2.90 -3.96
C LYS A 47 -2.60 3.27 -5.23
N VAL A 48 -2.10 4.50 -5.29
CA VAL A 48 -1.14 4.89 -6.32
C VAL A 48 0.23 4.67 -5.73
N HIS A 49 1.00 3.77 -6.32
CA HIS A 49 2.26 3.35 -5.74
C HIS A 49 3.29 4.47 -5.73
N ILE A 50 4.14 4.46 -4.72
CA ILE A 50 5.20 5.45 -4.59
C ILE A 50 6.28 5.18 -5.62
N THR A 51 6.68 6.21 -6.34
CA THR A 51 7.73 6.15 -7.35
C THR A 51 8.74 7.27 -7.07
N PRO A 52 9.92 7.23 -7.70
CA PRO A 52 10.86 8.35 -7.52
C PRO A 52 10.27 9.68 -7.96
N GLU A 53 9.33 9.67 -8.92
CA GLU A 53 8.72 10.89 -9.42
C GLU A 53 7.71 11.47 -8.43
N ASN A 54 7.00 10.65 -7.66
CA ASN A 54 5.94 11.16 -6.80
C ASN A 54 6.26 11.09 -5.31
N ILE A 55 7.45 10.62 -4.94
CA ILE A 55 7.75 10.40 -3.51
C ILE A 55 7.77 11.70 -2.70
N THR A 56 8.00 12.82 -3.35
CA THR A 56 7.98 14.11 -2.66
C THR A 56 6.62 14.79 -2.70
N ASP A 57 5.63 14.17 -3.35
CA ASP A 57 4.29 14.74 -3.47
C ASP A 57 3.43 14.24 -2.33
N GLU A 58 3.18 15.08 -1.34
CA GLU A 58 2.42 14.70 -0.17
C GLU A 58 0.96 14.40 -0.46
N HIS A 59 0.44 14.88 -1.57
CA HIS A 59 -0.92 14.54 -1.99
C HIS A 59 -1.01 13.08 -2.42
N ILE A 60 0.13 12.44 -2.65
CA ILE A 60 0.18 11.02 -2.98
C ILE A 60 0.68 10.21 -1.79
N THR A 61 1.74 10.68 -1.14
CA THR A 61 2.40 9.87 -0.12
C THR A 61 1.75 9.97 1.25
N LEU A 62 1.10 11.09 1.57
CA LEU A 62 0.54 11.32 2.89
C LEU A 62 -0.95 11.67 2.86
N SER A 63 -1.63 11.41 1.76
CA SER A 63 -3.06 11.70 1.62
C SER A 63 -3.89 10.47 1.99
N PHE A 64 -4.86 10.64 2.88
CA PHE A 64 -5.78 9.56 3.24
C PHE A 64 -6.52 9.02 2.03
N ASP A 65 -6.79 9.86 1.03
CA ASP A 65 -7.50 9.44 -0.17
C ASP A 65 -6.73 8.40 -0.95
N ASN A 66 -5.42 8.35 -0.77
CA ASN A 66 -4.57 7.39 -1.49
C ASN A 66 -4.16 6.20 -0.62
N LEU A 67 -4.73 6.06 0.55
CA LEU A 67 -4.36 4.99 1.48
C LEU A 67 -5.47 3.96 1.59
N GLU A 68 -5.07 2.75 1.94
CA GLU A 68 -6.02 1.66 2.17
C GLU A 68 -5.41 0.72 3.21
N LEU A 69 -6.20 0.37 4.24
CA LEU A 69 -5.76 -0.56 5.26
C LEU A 69 -6.18 -1.97 4.87
N LEU A 70 -5.22 -2.87 4.78
CA LEU A 70 -5.47 -4.23 4.33
C LEU A 70 -4.91 -5.25 5.31
N CYS A 71 -5.53 -6.42 5.36
CA CYS A 71 -4.94 -7.56 6.03
C CYS A 71 -3.84 -8.13 5.12
N ARG A 72 -3.06 -9.05 5.67
CA ARG A 72 -1.93 -9.60 4.92
C ARG A 72 -2.37 -10.25 3.61
N ASP A 73 -3.48 -11.00 3.64
CA ASP A 73 -3.94 -11.72 2.46
C ASP A 73 -4.40 -10.76 1.35
N CYS A 74 -5.16 -9.72 1.70
CA CYS A 74 -5.61 -8.75 0.71
C CYS A 74 -4.44 -7.98 0.12
N HIS A 75 -3.43 -7.68 0.94
CA HIS A 75 -2.24 -6.99 0.46
C HIS A 75 -1.46 -7.88 -0.50
N ALA A 76 -1.36 -9.17 -0.21
CA ALA A 76 -0.69 -10.12 -1.09
C ALA A 76 -1.44 -10.23 -2.43
N ASP A 77 -2.78 -10.22 -2.40
CA ASP A 77 -3.57 -10.25 -3.62
C ASP A 77 -3.29 -9.04 -4.49
N GLU A 78 -3.15 -7.87 -3.87
CA GLU A 78 -2.86 -6.66 -4.63
C GLU A 78 -1.52 -6.75 -5.34
N HIS A 79 -0.51 -7.27 -4.66
CA HIS A 79 0.80 -7.45 -5.27
C HIS A 79 0.77 -8.48 -6.39
N ALA A 80 -0.02 -9.53 -6.23
CA ALA A 80 -0.15 -10.55 -7.27
C ALA A 80 -0.76 -9.96 -8.54
N LYS A 81 -1.77 -9.08 -8.39
CA LYS A 81 -2.38 -8.41 -9.53
C LYS A 81 -1.36 -7.56 -10.27
N ILE A 82 -0.56 -6.81 -9.52
CA ILE A 82 0.46 -5.96 -10.12
C ILE A 82 1.48 -6.81 -10.86
N GLY A 83 1.92 -7.91 -10.27
CA GLY A 83 2.87 -8.80 -10.90
C GLY A 83 2.34 -9.35 -12.22
N LYS A 84 1.10 -9.79 -12.23
CA LYS A 84 0.49 -10.30 -13.47
C LYS A 84 0.41 -9.21 -14.53
N ARG A 85 0.14 -8.00 -14.12
CA ARG A 85 -0.02 -6.90 -15.06
C ARG A 85 1.28 -6.56 -15.77
N TYR A 86 2.40 -6.67 -15.05
CA TYR A 86 3.67 -6.26 -15.60
C TYR A 86 4.50 -7.36 -16.19
N ARG A 87 4.32 -8.51 -15.80
CA ARG A 87 5.02 -9.52 -16.26
C ARG A 87 6.07 -9.34 -17.17
N VAL A 88 6.92 -9.54 -16.99
CA VAL A 88 7.89 -9.49 -17.73
C VAL A 88 8.76 -10.40 -17.37
N ASP A 89 9.02 -10.94 -17.36
CA ASP A 89 9.48 -11.83 -17.15
C ASP A 89 10.51 -12.08 -16.50
N GLU A 90 10.65 -12.13 -16.13
CA GLU A 90 10.99 -12.23 -15.33
C GLU A 90 11.55 -12.24 -14.42
N PHE A 91 11.70 -11.92 -14.05
CA PHE A 91 11.92 -11.81 -13.23
C PHE A 91 12.24 -11.41 -12.80
N GLY A 92 11.95 -11.23 -13.00
CA GLY A 92 11.72 -10.75 -12.82
C GLY A 92 11.65 -10.20 -13.46
N LYS A 93 11.43 -10.20 -14.07
CA LYS A 93 11.08 -9.81 -14.74
C LYS A 93 10.27 -9.62 -15.14
N VAL A 94 9.93 -9.29 -15.44
CA VAL A 94 8.82 -9.05 -15.61
C VAL A 94 8.46 -9.24 -16.73
N SER A 95 7.72 -9.61 -17.22
CA SER A 95 7.18 -9.75 -18.16
C SER A 95 5.99 -9.73 -18.15
N ALA A 96 5.51 -9.08 -18.49
CA ALA A 96 4.25 -9.04 -18.31
C ALA A 96 3.75 -10.29 -18.58
N LYS A 97 3.55 -10.89 -18.51
CA LYS A 97 3.13 -11.88 -18.73
C LYS A 97 2.30 -12.10 -18.43
#